data_eb1b25c2c5b701cad2c7b410c214230d
#
_entry.id   eb1b25c2c5b701cad2c7b410c214230d
#
_cell.length_a   1.000
_cell.length_b   1.000
_cell.length_c   1.000
_cell.angle_alpha   90.00
_cell.angle_beta   90.00
_cell.angle_gamma   90.00
#
_symmetry.space_group_name_H-M   'P 1'
#
loop_
_entity.id
_entity.type
_entity.pdbx_description
1 polymer ?
#
loop_
_entity_poly.entity_id
_entity_poly.type
_entity_poly.pdbx_seq_one_letter_code
_entity_poly.pdbx_strand_id
1 'polypeptide(L)'
;MLGSDETNGYLWCILYGENDIVISYYHGLSDFVGNRSLICTVIYEYGRLLGCDVKPEFPVRVNADDYYMIDELDRTDPYTKYGDISAVPSFVYKSRGALKITEEKLPQECKELKCYEMEFPLSKFLNKAHEPEVSFIPLMTALISGAMADLYPDDNRPVVAKIPANLRPLFDSKTTVNFSDSLILECTREEIHGGLTQLCRSLKESMKLQNKRENFSLTIHNKREGVIACEKSGKLIKEIAAEITKQTDGLSRPITYGLTYPGKLDLPESLRKVSIGVNMEPYMPTGGIFVTLGSYGDRLRLRFTQKFESDRIVKAVADRFVRLGIMAEYKDCGYIGSDYVLADRIKEI
;
A
#
# COMPACT_ATOMS: atom_id res chain seq x y z
N MET A 1 -5.61 -20.85 -0.63
CA MET A 1 -4.81 -19.80 -1.38
C MET A 1 -5.65 -19.28 -2.55
N LEU A 2 -5.62 -17.95 -2.84
CA LEU A 2 -6.36 -17.41 -3.98
C LEU A 2 -5.95 -18.10 -5.28
N GLY A 3 -6.92 -18.43 -6.14
CA GLY A 3 -6.71 -19.17 -7.39
C GLY A 3 -6.57 -20.68 -7.25
N SER A 4 -6.72 -21.22 -6.02
CA SER A 4 -6.76 -22.67 -5.76
C SER A 4 -8.17 -23.22 -5.80
N ASP A 5 -8.32 -24.52 -5.63
CA ASP A 5 -9.62 -25.20 -5.53
C ASP A 5 -10.47 -24.66 -4.37
N GLU A 6 -9.83 -24.21 -3.27
CA GLU A 6 -10.54 -23.59 -2.12
C GLU A 6 -11.28 -22.30 -2.49
N THR A 7 -10.85 -21.61 -3.52
CA THR A 7 -11.51 -20.41 -4.05
C THR A 7 -12.14 -20.65 -5.42
N ASN A 8 -12.35 -21.91 -5.82
CA ASN A 8 -12.87 -22.29 -7.14
C ASN A 8 -12.10 -21.60 -8.30
N GLY A 9 -10.80 -21.41 -8.15
CA GLY A 9 -9.94 -20.72 -9.11
C GLY A 9 -10.07 -19.19 -9.11
N TYR A 10 -10.94 -18.60 -8.29
CA TYR A 10 -11.07 -17.13 -8.21
C TYR A 10 -9.86 -16.48 -7.53
N LEU A 11 -9.46 -15.33 -8.04
CA LEU A 11 -8.39 -14.50 -7.50
C LEU A 11 -8.89 -13.50 -6.43
N TRP A 12 -10.07 -13.74 -5.89
CA TRP A 12 -10.65 -12.98 -4.79
C TRP A 12 -11.61 -13.87 -3.99
N CYS A 13 -11.83 -13.53 -2.73
CA CYS A 13 -12.83 -14.15 -1.89
C CYS A 13 -13.36 -13.18 -0.83
N ILE A 14 -14.52 -13.42 -0.32
CA ILE A 14 -15.10 -12.73 0.82
C ILE A 14 -15.29 -13.76 1.92
N LEU A 15 -14.76 -13.45 3.10
CA LEU A 15 -14.89 -14.22 4.31
C LEU A 15 -15.63 -13.37 5.34
N TYR A 16 -16.34 -13.98 6.23
CA TYR A 16 -17.01 -13.29 7.31
C TYR A 16 -16.88 -14.07 8.62
N GLY A 17 -16.79 -13.33 9.70
CA GLY A 17 -16.84 -13.83 11.07
C GLY A 17 -17.95 -13.12 11.83
N GLU A 18 -17.92 -13.27 13.14
CA GLU A 18 -18.93 -12.64 14.01
C GLU A 18 -18.93 -11.10 13.89
N ASN A 19 -17.76 -10.49 13.79
CA ASN A 19 -17.60 -9.04 13.81
C ASN A 19 -16.82 -8.48 12.62
N ASP A 20 -16.43 -9.32 11.68
CA ASP A 20 -15.54 -8.95 10.58
C ASP A 20 -16.05 -9.44 9.23
N ILE A 21 -15.86 -8.62 8.21
CA ILE A 21 -15.91 -9.03 6.80
C ILE A 21 -14.52 -8.81 6.22
N VAL A 22 -13.95 -9.86 5.66
CA VAL A 22 -12.63 -9.82 5.04
C VAL A 22 -12.77 -10.00 3.54
N ILE A 23 -12.31 -9.02 2.77
CA ILE A 23 -12.24 -9.09 1.32
C ILE A 23 -10.78 -9.32 0.95
N SER A 24 -10.48 -10.52 0.49
CA SER A 24 -9.15 -10.90 0.03
C SER A 24 -9.13 -10.94 -1.50
N TYR A 25 -8.11 -10.32 -2.11
CA TYR A 25 -7.99 -10.29 -3.56
C TYR A 25 -6.52 -10.20 -4.00
N TYR A 26 -6.25 -10.73 -5.19
CA TYR A 26 -4.95 -10.57 -5.83
C TYR A 26 -4.78 -9.13 -6.30
N HIS A 27 -3.71 -8.47 -5.86
CA HIS A 27 -3.47 -7.05 -6.12
C HIS A 27 -3.37 -6.70 -7.62
N GLY A 28 -3.04 -7.68 -8.47
CA GLY A 28 -3.05 -7.50 -9.93
C GLY A 28 -4.44 -7.16 -10.51
N LEU A 29 -5.53 -7.60 -9.85
CA LEU A 29 -6.89 -7.30 -10.30
C LEU A 29 -7.25 -5.84 -10.07
N SER A 30 -6.92 -5.31 -8.90
CA SER A 30 -7.29 -3.96 -8.51
C SER A 30 -6.38 -3.46 -7.39
N ASP A 31 -6.24 -2.15 -7.29
CA ASP A 31 -5.64 -1.50 -6.12
C ASP A 31 -6.72 -1.07 -5.10
N PHE A 32 -6.28 -0.51 -3.97
CA PHE A 32 -7.21 -0.08 -2.93
C PHE A 32 -8.25 0.95 -3.42
N VAL A 33 -7.81 1.89 -4.26
CA VAL A 33 -8.71 2.93 -4.80
C VAL A 33 -9.75 2.31 -5.72
N GLY A 34 -9.35 1.35 -6.56
CA GLY A 34 -10.26 0.59 -7.42
C GLY A 34 -11.28 -0.24 -6.63
N ASN A 35 -10.85 -0.85 -5.52
CA ASN A 35 -11.71 -1.67 -4.68
C ASN A 35 -12.61 -0.87 -3.72
N ARG A 36 -12.44 0.44 -3.60
CA ARG A 36 -13.23 1.26 -2.69
C ARG A 36 -14.74 1.10 -2.90
N SER A 37 -15.17 1.07 -4.15
CA SER A 37 -16.59 0.88 -4.50
C SER A 37 -17.09 -0.49 -4.07
N LEU A 38 -16.33 -1.56 -4.28
CA LEU A 38 -16.67 -2.91 -3.82
C LEU A 38 -16.81 -2.94 -2.30
N ILE A 39 -15.83 -2.42 -1.57
CA ILE A 39 -15.84 -2.39 -0.10
C ILE A 39 -17.10 -1.67 0.41
N CYS A 40 -17.39 -0.47 -0.11
CA CYS A 40 -18.56 0.30 0.32
C CYS A 40 -19.87 -0.38 -0.07
N THR A 41 -19.93 -1.04 -1.23
CA THR A 41 -21.13 -1.78 -1.65
C THR A 41 -21.39 -3.00 -0.76
N VAL A 42 -20.34 -3.74 -0.38
CA VAL A 42 -20.48 -4.86 0.56
C VAL A 42 -20.98 -4.37 1.94
N ILE A 43 -20.43 -3.27 2.45
CA ILE A 43 -20.89 -2.67 3.72
C ILE A 43 -22.34 -2.21 3.61
N TYR A 44 -22.72 -1.59 2.49
CA TYR A 44 -24.09 -1.15 2.23
C TYR A 44 -25.08 -2.33 2.24
N GLU A 45 -24.79 -3.39 1.47
CA GLU A 45 -25.66 -4.56 1.41
C GLU A 45 -25.77 -5.28 2.76
N TYR A 46 -24.66 -5.39 3.47
CA TYR A 46 -24.67 -5.95 4.82
C TYR A 46 -25.55 -5.13 5.77
N GLY A 47 -25.43 -3.80 5.75
CA GLY A 47 -26.26 -2.91 6.54
C GLY A 47 -27.74 -3.01 6.18
N ARG A 48 -28.06 -3.14 4.88
CA ARG A 48 -29.43 -3.34 4.38
C ARG A 48 -30.03 -4.64 4.91
N LEU A 49 -29.28 -5.73 4.88
CA LEU A 49 -29.70 -7.02 5.42
C LEU A 49 -29.95 -7.00 6.94
N LEU A 50 -29.18 -6.17 7.66
CA LEU A 50 -29.40 -5.96 9.10
C LEU A 50 -30.56 -5.00 9.42
N GLY A 51 -31.23 -4.44 8.41
CA GLY A 51 -32.31 -3.46 8.61
C GLY A 51 -31.81 -2.09 9.05
N CYS A 52 -30.52 -1.76 8.84
CA CYS A 52 -29.97 -0.44 9.10
C CYS A 52 -30.49 0.58 8.07
N ASP A 53 -30.69 1.82 8.51
CA ASP A 53 -30.98 2.95 7.59
C ASP A 53 -29.70 3.37 6.86
N VAL A 54 -29.40 2.65 5.78
CA VAL A 54 -28.24 2.90 4.90
C VAL A 54 -28.73 3.42 3.54
N LYS A 55 -27.90 4.24 2.89
CA LYS A 55 -28.21 4.85 1.60
C LYS A 55 -27.16 4.48 0.56
N PRO A 56 -27.54 4.27 -0.72
CA PRO A 56 -26.61 3.95 -1.80
C PRO A 56 -25.90 5.22 -2.32
N GLU A 57 -25.17 5.88 -1.43
CA GLU A 57 -24.38 7.08 -1.75
C GLU A 57 -23.02 6.67 -2.34
N PHE A 58 -22.50 7.45 -3.31
CA PHE A 58 -21.17 7.21 -3.85
C PHE A 58 -20.14 7.04 -2.71
N PRO A 59 -19.28 6.02 -2.72
CA PRO A 59 -18.92 5.13 -3.84
C PRO A 59 -19.70 3.80 -3.92
N VAL A 60 -20.83 3.64 -3.24
CA VAL A 60 -21.70 2.48 -3.37
C VAL A 60 -22.20 2.37 -4.81
N ARG A 61 -22.14 1.17 -5.41
CA ARG A 61 -22.47 0.93 -6.82
C ARG A 61 -23.79 0.16 -6.97
N VAL A 62 -24.84 0.69 -6.33
CA VAL A 62 -26.22 0.19 -6.46
C VAL A 62 -27.09 1.36 -6.89
N ASN A 63 -27.97 1.15 -7.88
CA ASN A 63 -28.96 2.15 -8.30
C ASN A 63 -30.25 2.06 -7.46
N ALA A 64 -31.19 2.99 -7.74
CA ALA A 64 -32.47 3.03 -7.05
C ALA A 64 -33.34 1.76 -7.23
N ASP A 65 -33.07 0.95 -8.26
CA ASP A 65 -33.77 -0.32 -8.55
C ASP A 65 -32.98 -1.54 -8.05
N ASP A 66 -32.03 -1.36 -7.12
CA ASP A 66 -31.16 -2.40 -6.55
C ASP A 66 -30.27 -3.13 -7.58
N TYR A 67 -30.01 -2.55 -8.75
CA TYR A 67 -29.07 -3.07 -9.72
C TYR A 67 -27.67 -2.50 -9.54
N TYR A 68 -26.64 -3.36 -9.65
CA TYR A 68 -25.26 -2.93 -9.59
C TYR A 68 -24.88 -2.12 -10.84
N MET A 69 -24.37 -0.93 -10.58
CA MET A 69 -23.91 -0.02 -11.64
C MET A 69 -22.42 -0.28 -11.93
N ILE A 70 -22.15 -0.84 -13.11
CA ILE A 70 -20.80 -1.04 -13.62
C ILE A 70 -20.69 -0.25 -14.93
N ASP A 71 -19.91 0.84 -14.89
CA ASP A 71 -19.58 1.62 -16.07
C ASP A 71 -18.49 0.88 -16.88
N GLU A 72 -18.55 0.97 -18.23
CA GLU A 72 -17.48 0.48 -19.09
C GLU A 72 -16.13 1.13 -18.76
N LEU A 73 -16.13 2.38 -18.35
CA LEU A 73 -14.93 3.10 -17.91
C LEU A 73 -14.29 2.46 -16.67
N ASP A 74 -15.08 1.82 -15.81
CA ASP A 74 -14.57 1.12 -14.62
C ASP A 74 -13.75 -0.12 -15.01
N ARG A 75 -14.01 -0.73 -16.17
CA ARG A 75 -13.30 -1.94 -16.66
C ARG A 75 -12.19 -1.64 -17.66
N THR A 76 -12.02 -0.38 -18.05
CA THR A 76 -10.99 -0.02 -19.04
C THR A 76 -9.62 -0.42 -18.51
N ASP A 77 -8.89 -1.23 -19.28
CA ASP A 77 -7.47 -1.48 -19.02
C ASP A 77 -6.66 -0.20 -19.24
N PRO A 78 -6.11 0.38 -18.17
CA PRO A 78 -5.41 1.65 -18.27
C PRO A 78 -4.06 1.53 -19.02
N TYR A 79 -3.43 0.37 -18.99
CA TYR A 79 -2.15 0.16 -19.64
C TYR A 79 -2.31 0.14 -21.16
N THR A 80 -3.36 -0.50 -21.65
CA THR A 80 -3.71 -0.46 -23.08
C THR A 80 -4.13 0.95 -23.51
N LYS A 81 -4.98 1.62 -22.72
CA LYS A 81 -5.51 2.94 -23.08
C LYS A 81 -4.46 4.04 -23.09
N TYR A 82 -3.53 4.03 -22.14
CA TYR A 82 -2.56 5.11 -21.92
C TYR A 82 -1.12 4.72 -22.25
N GLY A 83 -0.91 3.55 -22.86
CA GLY A 83 0.40 3.02 -23.16
C GLY A 83 1.10 3.61 -24.39
N ASP A 84 0.48 4.57 -25.08
CA ASP A 84 1.14 5.27 -26.18
C ASP A 84 2.09 6.35 -25.67
N ILE A 85 3.35 6.25 -26.06
CA ILE A 85 4.37 7.21 -25.64
C ILE A 85 4.39 8.40 -26.60
N SER A 86 4.01 9.56 -26.07
CA SER A 86 4.32 10.85 -26.71
C SER A 86 5.18 11.76 -25.84
N ALA A 87 5.43 11.37 -24.58
CA ALA A 87 6.08 12.23 -23.60
C ALA A 87 7.46 11.69 -23.17
N VAL A 88 8.45 12.59 -23.17
CA VAL A 88 9.76 12.31 -22.58
C VAL A 88 9.69 12.55 -21.07
N PRO A 89 10.13 11.60 -20.22
CA PRO A 89 10.15 11.80 -18.77
C PRO A 89 10.94 13.04 -18.38
N SER A 90 10.36 13.90 -17.54
CA SER A 90 11.06 15.08 -16.99
C SER A 90 11.93 14.71 -15.77
N PHE A 91 11.77 13.50 -15.26
CA PHE A 91 12.53 12.95 -14.13
C PHE A 91 12.80 11.47 -14.34
N VAL A 92 14.05 11.07 -14.12
CA VAL A 92 14.47 9.66 -14.09
C VAL A 92 15.21 9.43 -12.77
N TYR A 93 14.66 8.56 -11.94
CA TYR A 93 15.32 8.18 -10.69
C TYR A 93 16.64 7.45 -10.97
N LYS A 94 17.73 7.98 -10.38
CA LYS A 94 19.06 7.35 -10.43
C LYS A 94 19.40 6.86 -9.03
N SER A 95 19.47 5.54 -8.84
CA SER A 95 19.77 4.93 -7.56
C SER A 95 21.21 5.21 -7.12
N ARG A 96 21.36 5.57 -5.85
CA ARG A 96 22.64 5.65 -5.13
C ARG A 96 22.87 4.45 -4.20
N GLY A 97 22.10 3.39 -4.38
CA GLY A 97 21.99 2.27 -3.45
C GLY A 97 20.95 2.54 -2.38
N ALA A 98 20.80 1.61 -1.44
CA ALA A 98 19.90 1.76 -0.30
C ALA A 98 20.53 1.15 0.95
N LEU A 99 20.25 1.75 2.12
CA LEU A 99 20.58 1.17 3.42
C LEU A 99 20.03 -0.25 3.51
N LYS A 100 20.87 -1.18 3.94
CA LYS A 100 20.48 -2.59 4.13
C LYS A 100 20.13 -2.85 5.59
N ILE A 101 18.94 -3.40 5.78
CA ILE A 101 18.54 -3.94 7.06
C ILE A 101 19.30 -5.25 7.28
N THR A 102 20.06 -5.33 8.37
CA THR A 102 20.94 -6.46 8.69
C THR A 102 20.37 -7.34 9.82
N GLU A 103 19.06 -7.22 10.11
CA GLU A 103 18.39 -8.09 11.07
C GLU A 103 18.44 -9.56 10.60
N GLU A 104 18.49 -10.49 11.55
CA GLU A 104 18.42 -11.91 11.27
C GLU A 104 17.08 -12.25 10.63
N LYS A 105 17.13 -12.76 9.42
CA LYS A 105 15.94 -13.09 8.66
C LYS A 105 15.27 -14.36 9.18
N LEU A 106 13.95 -14.39 9.12
CA LEU A 106 13.19 -15.63 9.25
C LEU A 106 13.70 -16.68 8.24
N PRO A 107 13.63 -17.98 8.58
CA PRO A 107 14.01 -19.05 7.65
C PRO A 107 13.38 -18.86 6.27
N GLN A 108 14.11 -19.21 5.22
CA GLN A 108 13.66 -19.02 3.84
C GLN A 108 12.36 -19.80 3.54
N GLU A 109 12.19 -20.93 4.22
CA GLU A 109 11.00 -21.78 4.12
C GLU A 109 9.78 -21.17 4.80
N CYS A 110 10.00 -20.24 5.73
CA CYS A 110 8.91 -19.53 6.42
C CYS A 110 8.20 -18.62 5.43
N LYS A 111 6.97 -18.97 5.10
CA LYS A 111 6.10 -18.15 4.22
C LYS A 111 5.45 -16.99 4.96
N GLU A 112 5.50 -17.01 6.28
CA GLU A 112 4.90 -16.00 7.13
C GLU A 112 5.76 -14.74 7.24
N LEU A 113 5.12 -13.65 7.61
CA LEU A 113 5.75 -12.38 7.94
C LEU A 113 5.46 -12.04 9.39
N LYS A 114 6.48 -11.60 10.12
CA LYS A 114 6.29 -11.02 11.44
C LYS A 114 5.53 -9.71 11.33
N CYS A 115 4.56 -9.50 12.22
CA CYS A 115 3.68 -8.34 12.20
C CYS A 115 3.73 -7.58 13.52
N TYR A 116 3.93 -6.28 13.45
CA TYR A 116 3.78 -5.34 14.56
C TYR A 116 2.79 -4.25 14.19
N GLU A 117 2.05 -3.74 15.17
CA GLU A 117 1.08 -2.67 14.97
C GLU A 117 1.35 -1.53 15.95
N MET A 118 1.35 -0.31 15.46
CA MET A 118 1.47 0.92 16.24
C MET A 118 0.23 1.78 15.99
N GLU A 119 -0.35 2.35 17.03
CA GLU A 119 -1.53 3.20 16.92
C GLU A 119 -1.36 4.48 17.75
N PHE A 120 -1.87 5.60 17.23
CA PHE A 120 -1.90 6.89 17.92
C PHE A 120 -2.99 7.81 17.34
N PRO A 121 -3.35 8.92 18.02
CA PRO A 121 -4.35 9.86 17.53
C PRO A 121 -3.92 10.52 16.21
N LEU A 122 -4.76 10.37 15.17
CA LEU A 122 -4.56 10.98 13.86
C LEU A 122 -4.46 12.51 13.95
N SER A 123 -5.29 13.14 14.80
CA SER A 123 -5.29 14.58 15.02
C SER A 123 -3.93 15.10 15.47
N LYS A 124 -3.24 14.38 16.36
CA LYS A 124 -1.89 14.75 16.82
C LYS A 124 -0.87 14.75 15.68
N PHE A 125 -0.94 13.72 14.81
CA PHE A 125 -0.06 13.64 13.64
C PHE A 125 -0.40 14.71 12.61
N LEU A 126 -1.69 14.96 12.34
CA LEU A 126 -2.14 15.98 11.38
C LEU A 126 -1.73 17.38 11.82
N ASN A 127 -1.81 17.71 13.12
CA ASN A 127 -1.34 18.99 13.65
C ASN A 127 0.13 19.24 13.26
N LYS A 128 0.98 18.20 13.37
CA LYS A 128 2.37 18.28 12.96
C LYS A 128 2.53 18.32 11.43
N ALA A 129 1.74 17.53 10.70
CA ALA A 129 1.79 17.47 9.24
C ALA A 129 1.28 18.75 8.55
N HIS A 130 0.49 19.59 9.25
CA HIS A 130 0.00 20.87 8.75
C HIS A 130 0.93 22.05 9.06
N GLU A 131 2.03 21.84 9.78
CA GLU A 131 3.05 22.88 9.94
C GLU A 131 3.60 23.33 8.57
N PRO A 132 4.06 24.58 8.42
CA PRO A 132 4.66 25.05 7.17
C PRO A 132 5.75 24.10 6.67
N GLU A 133 5.74 23.82 5.36
CA GLU A 133 6.69 22.94 4.66
C GLU A 133 6.62 21.44 5.04
N VAL A 134 5.82 21.07 6.03
CA VAL A 134 5.55 19.68 6.39
C VAL A 134 4.34 19.16 5.62
N SER A 135 4.21 17.86 5.44
CA SER A 135 3.02 17.21 4.91
C SER A 135 3.02 15.73 5.29
N PHE A 136 1.86 15.07 5.19
CA PHE A 136 1.61 13.75 5.78
C PHE A 136 2.64 12.68 5.39
N ILE A 137 2.79 12.40 4.09
CA ILE A 137 3.70 11.35 3.61
C ILE A 137 5.18 11.72 3.83
N PRO A 138 5.65 12.94 3.50
CA PRO A 138 6.98 13.39 3.86
C PRO A 138 7.32 13.26 5.33
N LEU A 139 6.41 13.66 6.24
CA LEU A 139 6.64 13.53 7.67
C LEU A 139 6.78 12.06 8.10
N MET A 140 5.86 11.20 7.67
CA MET A 140 5.92 9.77 7.96
C MET A 140 7.22 9.15 7.44
N THR A 141 7.57 9.46 6.19
CA THR A 141 8.83 8.99 5.56
C THR A 141 10.05 9.45 6.35
N ALA A 142 10.09 10.74 6.75
CA ALA A 142 11.20 11.30 7.51
C ALA A 142 11.39 10.62 8.89
N LEU A 143 10.29 10.32 9.58
CA LEU A 143 10.34 9.66 10.89
C LEU A 143 10.82 8.22 10.77
N ILE A 144 10.27 7.44 9.85
CA ILE A 144 10.67 6.05 9.63
C ILE A 144 12.11 5.97 9.13
N SER A 145 12.47 6.79 8.12
CA SER A 145 13.82 6.80 7.56
C SER A 145 14.86 7.23 8.58
N GLY A 146 14.52 8.23 9.38
CA GLY A 146 15.41 8.66 10.44
C GLY A 146 15.64 7.60 11.52
N ALA A 147 14.60 6.87 11.92
CA ALA A 147 14.73 5.76 12.86
C ALA A 147 15.66 4.65 12.31
N MET A 148 15.50 4.31 11.04
CA MET A 148 16.37 3.32 10.39
C MET A 148 17.83 3.81 10.28
N ALA A 149 18.04 5.06 9.92
CA ALA A 149 19.39 5.62 9.86
C ALA A 149 20.10 5.60 11.23
N ASP A 150 19.39 5.89 12.32
CA ASP A 150 19.93 5.83 13.67
C ASP A 150 20.34 4.39 14.08
N LEU A 151 19.58 3.39 13.65
CA LEU A 151 19.86 1.98 13.97
C LEU A 151 21.06 1.40 13.23
N TYR A 152 21.39 1.93 12.07
CA TYR A 152 22.48 1.44 11.21
C TYR A 152 23.51 2.55 10.93
N PRO A 153 24.20 3.07 11.96
CA PRO A 153 25.05 4.25 11.84
C PRO A 153 26.24 4.09 10.88
N ASP A 154 26.70 2.87 10.68
CA ASP A 154 27.86 2.56 9.84
C ASP A 154 27.51 2.44 8.34
N ASP A 155 26.25 2.37 7.98
CA ASP A 155 25.80 2.30 6.59
C ASP A 155 25.50 3.71 6.04
N ASN A 156 26.41 4.25 5.24
CA ASN A 156 26.32 5.61 4.68
C ASN A 156 25.36 5.72 3.47
N ARG A 157 24.76 4.62 3.01
CA ARG A 157 23.79 4.67 1.93
C ARG A 157 22.49 5.35 2.39
N PRO A 158 21.75 5.98 1.47
CA PRO A 158 20.49 6.60 1.83
C PRO A 158 19.47 5.56 2.30
N VAL A 159 18.56 5.97 3.17
CA VAL A 159 17.33 5.21 3.42
C VAL A 159 16.36 5.49 2.29
N VAL A 160 15.93 4.44 1.60
CA VAL A 160 15.09 4.52 0.40
C VAL A 160 13.72 3.94 0.66
N ALA A 161 12.71 4.80 0.58
CA ALA A 161 11.30 4.43 0.71
C ALA A 161 10.65 4.29 -0.67
N LYS A 162 9.90 3.20 -0.88
CA LYS A 162 9.03 3.00 -2.04
C LYS A 162 7.59 3.30 -1.63
N ILE A 163 6.95 4.26 -2.32
CA ILE A 163 5.60 4.76 -1.99
C ILE A 163 4.69 4.59 -3.20
N PRO A 164 3.58 3.86 -3.11
CA PRO A 164 2.61 3.76 -4.19
C PRO A 164 2.03 5.12 -4.58
N ALA A 165 1.85 5.34 -5.87
CA ALA A 165 1.18 6.49 -6.46
C ALA A 165 -0.07 6.05 -7.22
N ASN A 166 -1.22 6.65 -6.91
CA ASN A 166 -2.44 6.48 -7.68
C ASN A 166 -2.33 7.29 -8.99
N LEU A 167 -2.35 6.61 -10.11
CA LEU A 167 -2.17 7.26 -11.42
C LEU A 167 -3.47 7.84 -12.00
N ARG A 168 -4.65 7.48 -11.46
CA ARG A 168 -5.93 7.91 -12.01
C ARG A 168 -6.06 9.43 -12.19
N PRO A 169 -5.67 10.27 -11.20
CA PRO A 169 -5.75 11.72 -11.36
C PRO A 169 -4.84 12.27 -12.46
N LEU A 170 -3.69 11.61 -12.72
CA LEU A 170 -2.75 12.06 -13.75
C LEU A 170 -3.22 11.74 -15.16
N PHE A 171 -4.09 10.73 -15.31
CA PHE A 171 -4.55 10.24 -16.62
C PHE A 171 -6.06 10.43 -16.82
N ASP A 172 -6.75 11.12 -15.90
CA ASP A 172 -8.21 11.27 -15.92
C ASP A 172 -8.92 9.92 -16.11
N SER A 173 -8.50 8.93 -15.32
CA SER A 173 -9.01 7.57 -15.40
C SER A 173 -10.01 7.29 -14.28
N LYS A 174 -11.08 6.56 -14.60
CA LYS A 174 -12.08 6.07 -13.64
C LYS A 174 -11.99 4.56 -13.41
N THR A 175 -10.95 3.92 -13.98
CA THR A 175 -10.81 2.46 -13.92
C THR A 175 -10.78 1.94 -12.47
N THR A 176 -11.40 0.80 -12.25
CA THR A 176 -11.30 0.02 -10.99
C THR A 176 -10.17 -1.01 -11.05
N VAL A 177 -9.62 -1.26 -12.24
CA VAL A 177 -8.44 -2.10 -12.44
C VAL A 177 -7.23 -1.44 -11.77
N ASN A 178 -6.26 -2.24 -11.32
CA ASN A 178 -5.04 -1.73 -10.71
C ASN A 178 -4.34 -0.71 -11.62
N PHE A 179 -4.29 0.54 -11.16
CA PHE A 179 -3.63 1.63 -11.89
C PHE A 179 -2.76 2.45 -10.94
N SER A 180 -1.72 1.80 -10.47
CA SER A 180 -0.74 2.38 -9.55
C SER A 180 0.68 2.16 -10.03
N ASP A 181 1.57 3.04 -9.63
CA ASP A 181 3.03 2.90 -9.76
C ASP A 181 3.68 3.34 -8.44
N SER A 182 4.97 3.63 -8.44
CA SER A 182 5.70 3.96 -7.23
C SER A 182 6.56 5.20 -7.40
N LEU A 183 6.56 6.02 -6.34
CA LEU A 183 7.55 7.06 -6.10
C LEU A 183 8.68 6.48 -5.25
N ILE A 184 9.89 6.94 -5.49
CA ILE A 184 11.08 6.55 -4.72
C ILE A 184 11.57 7.79 -3.98
N LEU A 185 11.55 7.73 -2.66
CA LEU A 185 12.03 8.81 -1.79
C LEU A 185 13.31 8.38 -1.11
N GLU A 186 14.36 9.16 -1.30
CA GLU A 186 15.65 8.97 -0.62
C GLU A 186 15.80 9.95 0.52
N CYS A 187 16.32 9.46 1.65
CA CYS A 187 16.72 10.25 2.79
C CYS A 187 18.22 10.00 3.05
N THR A 188 19.07 10.92 2.70
CA THR A 188 20.48 10.83 3.04
C THR A 188 20.71 11.15 4.52
N ARG A 189 21.84 10.73 5.08
CA ARG A 189 22.19 11.06 6.46
C ARG A 189 22.30 12.56 6.68
N GLU A 190 22.88 13.27 5.73
CA GLU A 190 23.00 14.72 5.78
C GLU A 190 21.63 15.39 5.89
N GLU A 191 20.68 14.99 5.03
CA GLU A 191 19.30 15.52 5.07
C GLU A 191 18.59 15.17 6.39
N ILE A 192 18.77 13.95 6.91
CA ILE A 192 18.19 13.52 8.20
C ILE A 192 18.73 14.36 9.36
N HIS A 193 20.04 14.65 9.37
CA HIS A 193 20.68 15.48 10.39
C HIS A 193 20.43 16.97 10.19
N GLY A 194 20.09 17.40 8.97
CA GLY A 194 19.74 18.79 8.63
C GLY A 194 18.43 19.29 9.23
N GLY A 195 17.67 18.39 9.87
CA GLY A 195 16.44 18.72 10.58
C GLY A 195 15.16 18.29 9.87
N LEU A 196 14.13 18.01 10.67
CA LEU A 196 12.89 17.39 10.22
C LEU A 196 12.13 18.21 9.16
N THR A 197 12.00 19.51 9.37
CA THR A 197 11.27 20.41 8.45
C THR A 197 11.96 20.49 7.09
N GLN A 198 13.30 20.60 7.07
CA GLN A 198 14.06 20.64 5.83
C GLN A 198 13.97 19.32 5.07
N LEU A 199 14.07 18.18 5.78
CA LEU A 199 13.90 16.86 5.19
C LEU A 199 12.48 16.70 4.60
N CYS A 200 11.43 17.12 5.33
CA CYS A 200 10.06 17.07 4.81
C CYS A 200 9.89 17.92 3.54
N ARG A 201 10.53 19.10 3.48
CA ARG A 201 10.53 19.94 2.28
C ARG A 201 11.20 19.23 1.09
N SER A 202 12.40 18.69 1.28
CA SER A 202 13.12 17.93 0.26
C SER A 202 12.31 16.76 -0.28
N LEU A 203 11.69 15.97 0.60
CA LEU A 203 10.84 14.85 0.23
C LEU A 203 9.58 15.30 -0.54
N LYS A 204 8.94 16.39 -0.11
CA LYS A 204 7.77 16.98 -0.79
C LYS A 204 8.10 17.43 -2.21
N GLU A 205 9.25 18.10 -2.40
CA GLU A 205 9.70 18.51 -3.73
C GLU A 205 10.06 17.29 -4.60
N SER A 206 10.73 16.28 -4.04
CA SER A 206 11.00 15.03 -4.75
C SER A 206 9.71 14.35 -5.22
N MET A 207 8.68 14.29 -4.37
CA MET A 207 7.36 13.76 -4.75
C MET A 207 6.74 14.54 -5.90
N LYS A 208 6.76 15.89 -5.86
CA LYS A 208 6.23 16.74 -6.93
C LYS A 208 6.96 16.52 -8.28
N LEU A 209 8.29 16.37 -8.24
CA LEU A 209 9.09 16.11 -9.43
C LEU A 209 8.74 14.76 -10.06
N GLN A 210 8.54 13.74 -9.24
CA GLN A 210 8.25 12.39 -9.70
C GLN A 210 6.80 12.22 -10.14
N ASN A 211 5.83 12.80 -9.41
CA ASN A 211 4.39 12.58 -9.60
C ASN A 211 3.81 13.42 -10.75
N LYS A 212 4.29 13.16 -11.96
CA LYS A 212 3.84 13.80 -13.19
C LYS A 212 3.51 12.75 -14.25
N ARG A 213 2.51 13.05 -15.08
CA ARG A 213 2.02 12.15 -16.12
C ARG A 213 3.16 11.65 -17.03
N GLU A 214 4.01 12.55 -17.53
CA GLU A 214 5.12 12.20 -18.43
C GLU A 214 6.11 11.21 -17.81
N ASN A 215 6.30 11.25 -16.49
CA ASN A 215 7.24 10.35 -15.81
C ASN A 215 6.71 8.91 -15.71
N PHE A 216 5.40 8.73 -15.71
CA PHE A 216 4.78 7.40 -15.67
C PHE A 216 4.45 6.84 -17.06
N SER A 217 4.33 7.68 -18.08
CA SER A 217 3.97 7.25 -19.43
C SER A 217 4.93 6.18 -19.98
N LEU A 218 6.23 6.33 -19.75
CA LEU A 218 7.22 5.32 -20.18
C LEU A 218 7.04 3.98 -19.43
N THR A 219 6.78 4.03 -18.13
CA THR A 219 6.55 2.80 -17.33
C THR A 219 5.28 2.09 -17.79
N ILE A 220 4.20 2.84 -18.05
CA ILE A 220 2.94 2.29 -18.56
C ILE A 220 3.17 1.62 -19.92
N HIS A 221 3.88 2.29 -20.82
CA HIS A 221 4.23 1.73 -22.12
C HIS A 221 5.02 0.43 -21.98
N ASN A 222 6.09 0.43 -21.19
CA ASN A 222 6.93 -0.75 -21.00
C ASN A 222 6.14 -1.93 -20.41
N LYS A 223 5.21 -1.67 -19.48
CA LYS A 223 4.32 -2.70 -18.95
C LYS A 223 3.39 -3.26 -20.02
N ARG A 224 2.79 -2.39 -20.84
CA ARG A 224 1.96 -2.79 -21.98
C ARG A 224 2.73 -3.67 -22.97
N GLU A 225 3.89 -3.21 -23.42
CA GLU A 225 4.73 -3.96 -24.36
C GLU A 225 5.17 -5.30 -23.78
N GLY A 226 5.45 -5.34 -22.46
CA GLY A 226 5.75 -6.59 -21.76
C GLY A 226 4.57 -7.59 -21.80
N VAL A 227 3.35 -7.13 -21.57
CA VAL A 227 2.14 -7.97 -21.66
C VAL A 227 1.96 -8.47 -23.10
N ILE A 228 2.05 -7.59 -24.10
CA ILE A 228 1.93 -7.97 -25.52
C ILE A 228 3.00 -8.99 -25.92
N ALA A 229 4.24 -8.82 -25.47
CA ALA A 229 5.31 -9.77 -25.70
C ALA A 229 5.05 -11.14 -25.06
N CYS A 230 4.49 -11.13 -23.84
CA CYS A 230 4.07 -12.35 -23.16
C CYS A 230 2.97 -13.08 -23.92
N GLU A 231 1.93 -12.38 -24.36
CA GLU A 231 0.83 -12.97 -25.14
C GLU A 231 1.33 -13.58 -26.46
N LYS A 232 2.22 -12.88 -27.15
CA LYS A 232 2.82 -13.37 -28.41
C LYS A 232 3.80 -14.53 -28.23
N SER A 233 4.32 -14.74 -27.03
CA SER A 233 5.32 -15.78 -26.76
C SER A 233 4.78 -17.20 -26.81
N GLY A 234 3.46 -17.39 -26.68
CA GLY A 234 2.82 -18.70 -26.57
C GLY A 234 3.17 -19.47 -25.29
N LYS A 235 3.87 -18.85 -24.35
CA LYS A 235 4.27 -19.46 -23.06
C LYS A 235 3.09 -19.55 -22.10
N LEU A 236 3.15 -20.53 -21.20
CA LEU A 236 2.17 -20.63 -20.12
C LEU A 236 2.36 -19.48 -19.12
N ILE A 237 1.27 -19.01 -18.51
CA ILE A 237 1.29 -17.92 -17.51
C ILE A 237 2.31 -18.17 -16.41
N LYS A 238 2.47 -19.44 -15.93
CA LYS A 238 3.47 -19.80 -14.91
C LYS A 238 4.92 -19.60 -15.39
N GLU A 239 5.21 -19.80 -16.67
CA GLU A 239 6.55 -19.61 -17.25
C GLU A 239 6.85 -18.12 -17.37
N ILE A 240 5.85 -17.34 -17.82
CA ILE A 240 5.91 -15.88 -17.88
C ILE A 240 6.14 -15.29 -16.48
N ALA A 241 5.37 -15.74 -15.48
CA ALA A 241 5.53 -15.30 -14.10
C ALA A 241 6.94 -15.59 -13.56
N ALA A 242 7.50 -16.77 -13.86
CA ALA A 242 8.86 -17.14 -13.44
C ALA A 242 9.94 -16.26 -14.12
N GLU A 243 9.76 -15.91 -15.38
CA GLU A 243 10.67 -15.01 -16.10
C GLU A 243 10.59 -13.57 -15.57
N ILE A 244 9.39 -13.05 -15.35
CA ILE A 244 9.18 -11.72 -14.75
C ILE A 244 9.83 -11.65 -13.37
N THR A 245 9.65 -12.68 -12.54
CA THR A 245 10.27 -12.75 -11.21
C THR A 245 11.80 -12.70 -11.31
N LYS A 246 12.40 -13.49 -12.20
CA LYS A 246 13.86 -13.45 -12.43
C LYS A 246 14.36 -12.10 -12.91
N GLN A 247 13.61 -11.45 -13.81
CA GLN A 247 13.97 -10.13 -14.31
C GLN A 247 13.81 -9.04 -13.26
N THR A 248 12.75 -9.12 -12.44
CA THR A 248 12.50 -8.14 -11.36
C THR A 248 13.49 -8.28 -10.21
N ASP A 249 13.96 -9.48 -9.90
CA ASP A 249 15.03 -9.70 -8.92
C ASP A 249 16.37 -9.08 -9.35
N GLY A 250 16.64 -9.02 -10.66
CA GLY A 250 17.82 -8.36 -11.23
C GLY A 250 17.69 -6.86 -11.49
N LEU A 251 16.45 -6.36 -11.62
CA LEU A 251 16.13 -4.96 -11.95
C LEU A 251 15.51 -4.21 -10.77
N SER A 252 15.30 -4.86 -9.63
CA SER A 252 14.72 -4.21 -8.47
C SER A 252 15.61 -3.05 -8.02
N ARG A 253 15.07 -1.84 -8.12
CA ARG A 253 15.73 -0.66 -7.54
C ARG A 253 15.94 -0.95 -6.06
N PRO A 254 17.17 -0.76 -5.53
CA PRO A 254 17.42 -1.01 -4.12
C PRO A 254 16.50 -0.11 -3.29
N ILE A 255 15.71 -0.73 -2.44
CA ILE A 255 14.81 -0.06 -1.49
C ILE A 255 15.13 -0.56 -0.08
N THR A 256 14.97 0.31 0.92
CA THR A 256 15.10 -0.06 2.33
C THR A 256 13.76 -0.58 2.84
N TYR A 257 12.66 0.13 2.54
CA TYR A 257 11.30 -0.27 2.96
C TYR A 257 10.23 0.20 1.98
N GLY A 258 9.07 -0.44 2.06
CA GLY A 258 7.85 0.03 1.42
C GLY A 258 6.97 0.78 2.42
N LEU A 259 6.30 1.83 1.97
CA LEU A 259 5.33 2.58 2.76
C LEU A 259 4.09 2.82 1.92
N THR A 260 2.92 2.38 2.39
CA THR A 260 1.66 2.65 1.72
C THR A 260 0.65 3.32 2.63
N TYR A 261 -0.04 4.31 2.08
CA TYR A 261 -1.20 4.94 2.69
C TYR A 261 -2.31 5.02 1.65
N PRO A 262 -3.31 4.15 1.72
CA PRO A 262 -4.42 4.12 0.76
C PRO A 262 -5.32 5.36 0.87
N GLY A 263 -5.03 6.24 1.81
CA GLY A 263 -5.87 7.38 2.16
C GLY A 263 -6.91 7.01 3.22
N LYS A 264 -7.66 8.01 3.66
CA LYS A 264 -8.81 7.79 4.54
C LYS A 264 -9.92 7.11 3.72
N LEU A 265 -10.39 5.96 4.18
CA LEU A 265 -11.62 5.40 3.65
C LEU A 265 -12.79 6.19 4.25
N ASP A 266 -13.19 7.26 3.57
CA ASP A 266 -14.41 7.97 3.93
C ASP A 266 -15.61 7.13 3.51
N LEU A 267 -16.16 6.43 4.49
CA LEU A 267 -17.46 5.79 4.32
C LEU A 267 -18.55 6.88 4.30
N PRO A 268 -19.57 6.76 3.43
CA PRO A 268 -20.80 7.53 3.55
C PRO A 268 -21.32 7.52 4.98
N GLU A 269 -21.93 8.60 5.44
CA GLU A 269 -22.34 8.73 6.84
C GLU A 269 -23.26 7.60 7.29
N SER A 270 -24.18 7.18 6.42
CA SER A 270 -25.09 6.07 6.68
C SER A 270 -24.33 4.75 6.93
N LEU A 271 -23.20 4.52 6.26
CA LEU A 271 -22.41 3.30 6.40
C LEU A 271 -21.53 3.27 7.66
N ARG A 272 -21.25 4.44 8.26
CA ARG A 272 -20.48 4.52 9.52
C ARG A 272 -21.20 3.87 10.70
N LYS A 273 -22.50 3.68 10.59
CA LYS A 273 -23.31 2.96 11.59
C LYS A 273 -23.13 1.44 11.50
N VAL A 274 -22.70 0.94 10.33
CA VAL A 274 -22.54 -0.48 10.05
C VAL A 274 -21.10 -0.93 10.28
N SER A 275 -20.12 -0.12 9.89
CA SER A 275 -18.71 -0.46 10.01
C SER A 275 -17.97 0.55 10.88
N ILE A 276 -17.28 0.06 11.89
CA ILE A 276 -16.44 0.86 12.80
C ILE A 276 -15.04 1.10 12.25
N GLY A 277 -14.64 0.43 11.17
CA GLY A 277 -13.32 0.65 10.56
C GLY A 277 -13.04 -0.27 9.40
N VAL A 278 -12.07 0.14 8.60
CA VAL A 278 -11.51 -0.67 7.52
C VAL A 278 -10.00 -0.73 7.70
N ASN A 279 -9.47 -1.95 7.71
CA ASN A 279 -8.03 -2.22 7.74
C ASN A 279 -7.60 -2.76 6.38
N MET A 280 -6.35 -2.48 6.01
CA MET A 280 -5.71 -3.09 4.86
C MET A 280 -4.48 -3.87 5.32
N GLU A 281 -4.35 -5.10 4.86
CA GLU A 281 -3.28 -6.01 5.22
C GLU A 281 -2.61 -6.55 3.94
N PRO A 282 -1.67 -5.81 3.33
CA PRO A 282 -0.97 -6.32 2.18
C PRO A 282 0.01 -7.42 2.60
N TYR A 283 -0.13 -8.59 2.01
CA TYR A 283 0.86 -9.65 2.11
C TYR A 283 1.90 -9.48 1.01
N MET A 284 3.11 -9.05 1.38
CA MET A 284 4.23 -8.88 0.47
C MET A 284 5.43 -9.70 0.92
N PRO A 285 5.56 -10.95 0.46
CA PRO A 285 6.61 -11.88 0.91
C PRO A 285 8.01 -11.52 0.43
N THR A 286 8.13 -10.58 -0.50
CA THR A 286 9.41 -10.18 -1.11
C THR A 286 9.98 -8.92 -0.47
N GLY A 287 11.10 -9.08 0.23
CA GLY A 287 11.95 -7.97 0.69
C GLY A 287 11.63 -7.45 2.09
N GLY A 288 12.57 -7.00 2.78
CA GLY A 288 12.78 -6.28 4.01
C GLY A 288 11.55 -6.01 4.91
N ILE A 289 11.10 -4.77 4.91
CA ILE A 289 10.01 -4.29 5.75
C ILE A 289 8.99 -3.51 4.90
N PHE A 290 7.72 -3.69 5.19
CA PHE A 290 6.63 -2.96 4.59
C PHE A 290 5.77 -2.31 5.67
N VAL A 291 5.48 -1.02 5.52
CA VAL A 291 4.67 -0.25 6.48
C VAL A 291 3.36 0.14 5.80
N THR A 292 2.25 -0.32 6.37
CA THR A 292 0.91 0.02 5.90
C THR A 292 0.28 1.01 6.87
N LEU A 293 -0.22 2.12 6.35
CA LEU A 293 -0.97 3.10 7.12
C LEU A 293 -2.46 2.89 6.91
N GLY A 294 -3.21 2.95 7.99
CA GLY A 294 -4.67 2.98 7.99
C GLY A 294 -5.18 4.08 8.89
N SER A 295 -6.25 4.78 8.51
CA SER A 295 -6.86 5.77 9.38
C SER A 295 -8.38 5.59 9.43
N TYR A 296 -8.92 5.66 10.65
CA TYR A 296 -10.35 5.62 10.90
C TYR A 296 -10.70 6.45 12.14
N GLY A 297 -11.68 7.33 12.03
CA GLY A 297 -11.97 8.32 13.08
C GLY A 297 -10.72 9.13 13.42
N ASP A 298 -10.41 9.26 14.71
CA ASP A 298 -9.17 9.90 15.18
C ASP A 298 -8.05 8.90 15.48
N ARG A 299 -7.97 7.79 14.74
CA ARG A 299 -6.91 6.80 14.88
C ARG A 299 -6.07 6.74 13.61
N LEU A 300 -4.75 6.75 13.77
CA LEU A 300 -3.78 6.41 12.74
C LEU A 300 -3.04 5.16 13.18
N ARG A 301 -3.09 4.14 12.34
CA ARG A 301 -2.48 2.85 12.59
C ARG A 301 -1.37 2.61 11.58
N LEU A 302 -0.22 2.19 12.09
CA LEU A 302 0.90 1.72 11.31
C LEU A 302 1.05 0.22 11.53
N ARG A 303 1.01 -0.56 10.46
CA ARG A 303 1.30 -1.99 10.53
C ARG A 303 2.61 -2.26 9.80
N PHE A 304 3.54 -2.86 10.53
CA PHE A 304 4.85 -3.27 10.05
C PHE A 304 4.82 -4.76 9.76
N THR A 305 5.07 -5.14 8.51
CA THR A 305 5.24 -6.54 8.11
C THR A 305 6.67 -6.75 7.65
N GLN A 306 7.32 -7.78 8.17
CA GLN A 306 8.76 -7.97 7.99
C GLN A 306 9.20 -9.44 8.00
N LYS A 307 10.34 -9.72 7.38
CA LYS A 307 10.96 -11.06 7.29
C LYS A 307 12.00 -11.32 8.40
N PHE A 308 11.84 -10.70 9.55
CA PHE A 308 12.71 -10.87 10.72
C PHE A 308 11.91 -10.67 12.02
N GLU A 309 12.39 -11.28 13.12
CA GLU A 309 11.72 -11.26 14.43
C GLU A 309 11.85 -9.92 15.16
N SER A 310 12.99 -9.28 15.00
CA SER A 310 13.38 -8.12 15.80
C SER A 310 12.37 -6.98 15.70
N ASP A 311 11.96 -6.40 16.84
CA ASP A 311 11.12 -5.22 16.95
C ASP A 311 11.91 -3.89 16.96
N ARG A 312 13.23 -3.93 16.83
CA ARG A 312 14.13 -2.77 16.97
C ARG A 312 13.72 -1.59 16.11
N ILE A 313 13.32 -1.85 14.84
CA ILE A 313 12.89 -0.79 13.92
C ILE A 313 11.57 -0.17 14.40
N VAL A 314 10.60 -0.99 14.79
CA VAL A 314 9.30 -0.53 15.29
C VAL A 314 9.48 0.33 16.53
N LYS A 315 10.32 -0.13 17.47
CA LYS A 315 10.68 0.62 18.68
C LYS A 315 11.35 1.95 18.37
N ALA A 316 12.34 1.96 17.50
CA ALA A 316 13.02 3.19 17.09
C ALA A 316 12.08 4.19 16.40
N VAL A 317 11.11 3.69 15.61
CA VAL A 317 10.05 4.53 15.02
C VAL A 317 9.16 5.10 16.12
N ALA A 318 8.69 4.29 17.08
CA ALA A 318 7.89 4.75 18.21
C ALA A 318 8.62 5.86 19.00
N ASP A 319 9.90 5.67 19.30
CA ASP A 319 10.72 6.66 20.00
C ASP A 319 10.77 8.00 19.27
N ARG A 320 10.79 8.00 17.92
CA ARG A 320 10.75 9.25 17.15
C ARG A 320 9.39 9.94 17.23
N PHE A 321 8.28 9.21 17.27
CA PHE A 321 6.96 9.79 17.51
C PHE A 321 6.87 10.42 18.91
N VAL A 322 7.39 9.74 19.93
CA VAL A 322 7.42 10.24 21.31
C VAL A 322 8.21 11.56 21.38
N ARG A 323 9.34 11.67 20.69
CA ARG A 323 10.12 12.94 20.61
C ARG A 323 9.35 14.10 19.98
N LEU A 324 8.31 13.81 19.17
CA LEU A 324 7.37 14.82 18.62
C LEU A 324 6.19 15.09 19.54
N GLY A 325 6.13 14.50 20.73
CA GLY A 325 5.00 14.61 21.65
C GLY A 325 3.79 13.76 21.24
N ILE A 326 3.98 12.78 20.36
CA ILE A 326 2.96 11.84 19.93
C ILE A 326 3.21 10.52 20.66
N MET A 327 2.39 10.20 21.65
CA MET A 327 2.45 8.89 22.32
C MET A 327 2.08 7.81 21.31
N ALA A 328 2.98 6.89 21.07
CA ALA A 328 2.80 5.77 20.16
C ALA A 328 3.12 4.48 20.91
N GLU A 329 2.11 3.67 21.10
CA GLU A 329 2.25 2.31 21.65
C GLU A 329 2.25 1.32 20.50
N TYR A 330 3.07 0.28 20.61
CA TYR A 330 3.07 -0.80 19.63
C TYR A 330 2.85 -2.15 20.30
N LYS A 331 2.28 -3.06 19.54
CA LYS A 331 2.04 -4.44 19.97
C LYS A 331 2.58 -5.41 18.95
N ASP A 332 2.98 -6.57 19.43
CA ASP A 332 3.26 -7.75 18.62
C ASP A 332 1.94 -8.38 18.18
N CYS A 333 1.75 -8.54 16.89
CA CYS A 333 0.56 -9.18 16.30
C CYS A 333 0.84 -10.61 15.83
N GLY A 334 1.99 -11.19 16.20
CA GLY A 334 2.38 -12.53 15.76
C GLY A 334 2.81 -12.57 14.31
N TYR A 335 2.36 -13.57 13.59
CA TYR A 335 2.71 -13.81 12.20
C TYR A 335 1.50 -13.72 11.30
N ILE A 336 1.72 -13.23 10.08
CA ILE A 336 0.72 -13.26 9.01
C ILE A 336 1.26 -14.07 7.84
N GLY A 337 0.49 -15.04 7.38
CA GLY A 337 0.79 -15.86 6.20
C GLY A 337 -0.12 -15.56 5.03
N SER A 338 0.16 -16.18 3.89
CA SER A 338 -0.74 -16.13 2.72
C SER A 338 -2.14 -16.69 3.02
N ASP A 339 -2.22 -17.56 4.03
CA ASP A 339 -3.44 -18.26 4.43
C ASP A 339 -4.00 -17.75 5.77
N TYR A 340 -3.37 -16.72 6.37
CA TYR A 340 -3.73 -16.14 7.66
C TYR A 340 -5.21 -15.72 7.76
N VAL A 341 -5.74 -15.21 6.66
CA VAL A 341 -7.14 -14.76 6.62
C VAL A 341 -8.12 -15.93 6.61
N LEU A 342 -7.71 -17.09 6.10
CA LEU A 342 -8.58 -18.27 5.92
C LEU A 342 -8.55 -19.23 7.11
N ALA A 343 -7.40 -19.45 7.74
CA ALA A 343 -7.22 -20.56 8.66
C ALA A 343 -7.63 -20.25 10.12
N ASP A 344 -7.25 -19.09 10.66
CA ASP A 344 -7.45 -18.83 12.08
C ASP A 344 -8.84 -18.28 12.44
N ARG A 345 -9.50 -17.60 11.49
CA ARG A 345 -10.86 -17.06 11.70
C ARG A 345 -11.98 -18.04 11.36
N ILE A 346 -11.72 -19.06 10.55
CA ILE A 346 -12.70 -20.13 10.25
C ILE A 346 -12.77 -21.18 11.38
N LYS A 347 -11.74 -21.29 12.22
CA LYS A 347 -11.73 -22.23 13.34
C LYS A 347 -12.55 -21.76 14.54
N GLU A 348 -13.03 -20.53 14.56
CA GLU A 348 -13.86 -19.95 15.61
C GLU A 348 -15.35 -19.92 15.23
N ILE A 349 -15.75 -20.50 14.08
CA ILE A 349 -17.13 -20.78 13.70
C ILE A 349 -17.37 -22.29 13.84
#